data_0415a95618d5fea1141284385e5b9db4
#
_entry.id   0415a95618d5fea1141284385e5b9db4
#
_cell.length_a   1.000
_cell.length_b   1.000
_cell.length_c   1.000
_cell.angle_alpha   90.00
_cell.angle_beta   90.00
_cell.angle_gamma   90.00
#
_symmetry.space_group_name_H-M   'P 1'
#
loop_
_entity.id
_entity.type
_entity.pdbx_description
1 polymer ?
#
loop_
_entity_poly.entity_id
_entity_poly.type
_entity_poly.pdbx_seq_one_letter_code
_entity_poly.pdbx_strand_id
1 'polypeptide(L)'
;LKDFLAPGAAGTDAVPAVRAALEHCAQIGASRLVLPGGQLRMRPDRAVEKYQFISNNDESLKRIAFDLVGMRDFEIDGNGTELLFTGFISPFSLEDCENITVRDLTIDFTRTFNSEGTVVAKGDGWLEIEFPEDYLCDIVNGCLRFRDAEGTVYPFSNLLEFDAVRREPAFRATDYWLSNRTIPAEKCANGNIRILRKDLTATVGNVMVFGAAARYNPGFTLADCRGVAIRDVNLYHCGGMGVIAQRSRDIELRKLVIVPSPGKGRMISITADATHYVNCG
;
A
#
# COMPACT_ATOMS: atom_id res chain seq x y z
N LEU A 1 -9.62 18.29 12.05
CA LEU A 1 -10.32 17.01 11.85
C LEU A 1 -11.10 16.55 13.09
N LYS A 2 -10.65 16.89 14.30
CA LYS A 2 -11.33 16.46 15.54
C LYS A 2 -12.83 16.81 15.55
N ASP A 3 -13.20 17.94 15.00
CA ASP A 3 -14.61 18.42 14.99
C ASP A 3 -15.52 17.58 14.08
N PHE A 4 -14.95 16.76 13.20
CA PHE A 4 -15.66 15.87 12.27
C PHE A 4 -15.66 14.41 12.71
N LEU A 5 -14.83 14.05 13.68
CA LEU A 5 -14.81 12.70 14.24
C LEU A 5 -15.94 12.53 15.27
N ALA A 6 -16.69 11.45 15.17
CA ALA A 6 -17.71 11.15 16.19
C ALA A 6 -17.04 10.94 17.57
N PRO A 7 -17.66 11.37 18.68
CA PRO A 7 -17.18 11.08 20.02
C PRO A 7 -17.02 9.55 20.21
N GLY A 8 -15.86 9.11 20.69
CA GLY A 8 -15.56 7.69 20.86
C GLY A 8 -15.22 6.92 19.58
N ALA A 9 -14.89 7.60 18.47
CA ALA A 9 -14.58 7.02 17.16
C ALA A 9 -13.25 6.24 17.09
N ALA A 10 -12.59 5.99 18.22
CA ALA A 10 -11.39 5.15 18.23
C ALA A 10 -11.71 3.78 17.64
N GLY A 11 -11.06 3.44 16.53
CA GLY A 11 -11.27 2.17 15.82
C GLY A 11 -12.37 2.18 14.75
N THR A 12 -13.14 3.27 14.58
CA THR A 12 -14.07 3.44 13.45
C THR A 12 -13.35 3.95 12.20
N ASP A 13 -14.00 3.83 11.04
CA ASP A 13 -13.50 4.37 9.78
C ASP A 13 -13.49 5.91 9.82
N ALA A 14 -12.31 6.51 9.65
CA ALA A 14 -12.13 7.96 9.65
C ALA A 14 -12.31 8.61 8.26
N VAL A 15 -12.44 7.85 7.18
CA VAL A 15 -12.58 8.37 5.82
C VAL A 15 -13.76 9.33 5.66
N PRO A 16 -14.97 9.05 6.20
CA PRO A 16 -16.09 10.01 6.13
C PRO A 16 -15.77 11.36 6.80
N ALA A 17 -15.08 11.33 7.94
CA ALA A 17 -14.70 12.54 8.65
C ALA A 17 -13.63 13.35 7.89
N VAL A 18 -12.66 12.67 7.30
CA VAL A 18 -11.64 13.30 6.43
C VAL A 18 -12.30 13.98 5.24
N ARG A 19 -13.20 13.28 4.56
CA ARG A 19 -13.92 13.80 3.41
C ARG A 19 -14.73 15.06 3.79
N ALA A 20 -15.54 15.00 4.87
CA ALA A 20 -16.33 16.14 5.34
C ALA A 20 -15.43 17.32 5.75
N ALA A 21 -14.28 17.05 6.38
CA ALA A 21 -13.33 18.09 6.77
C ALA A 21 -12.69 18.78 5.55
N LEU A 22 -12.29 18.02 4.53
CA LEU A 22 -11.74 18.59 3.29
C LEU A 22 -12.78 19.41 2.53
N GLU A 23 -14.01 18.92 2.40
CA GLU A 23 -15.13 19.65 1.80
C GLU A 23 -15.39 20.98 2.55
N HIS A 24 -15.39 20.94 3.88
CA HIS A 24 -15.56 22.15 4.70
C HIS A 24 -14.40 23.13 4.53
N CYS A 25 -13.15 22.65 4.59
CA CYS A 25 -11.96 23.50 4.38
C CYS A 25 -12.02 24.22 3.02
N ALA A 26 -12.42 23.51 1.97
CA ALA A 26 -12.58 24.11 0.63
C ALA A 26 -13.68 25.18 0.61
N GLN A 27 -14.82 24.93 1.28
CA GLN A 27 -15.95 25.88 1.35
C GLN A 27 -15.62 27.19 2.06
N ILE A 28 -14.85 27.12 3.16
CA ILE A 28 -14.51 28.32 3.96
C ILE A 28 -13.16 28.96 3.58
N GLY A 29 -12.44 28.38 2.60
CA GLY A 29 -11.09 28.85 2.23
C GLY A 29 -10.07 28.66 3.34
N ALA A 30 -10.16 27.56 4.11
CA ALA A 30 -9.19 27.28 5.16
C ALA A 30 -7.81 26.99 4.56
N SER A 31 -6.74 27.45 5.22
CA SER A 31 -5.36 27.21 4.80
C SER A 31 -4.75 25.94 5.41
N ARG A 32 -5.43 25.27 6.34
CA ARG A 32 -4.85 24.12 7.07
C ARG A 32 -5.91 23.18 7.62
N LEU A 33 -5.63 21.89 7.52
CA LEU A 33 -6.31 20.79 8.22
C LEU A 33 -5.32 20.11 9.16
N VAL A 34 -5.62 20.08 10.47
CA VAL A 34 -4.80 19.38 11.47
C VAL A 34 -5.44 18.04 11.82
N LEU A 35 -4.67 16.96 11.74
CA LEU A 35 -5.11 15.63 12.17
C LEU A 35 -4.99 15.50 13.71
N PRO A 36 -5.72 14.54 14.34
CA PRO A 36 -5.87 14.52 15.79
C PRO A 36 -4.63 14.01 16.56
N GLY A 37 -3.65 13.39 15.87
CA GLY A 37 -2.64 12.56 16.49
C GLY A 37 -3.17 11.13 16.77
N GLY A 38 -2.27 10.24 17.20
CA GLY A 38 -2.60 8.83 17.42
C GLY A 38 -2.91 8.08 16.12
N GLN A 39 -3.71 7.01 16.19
CA GLN A 39 -4.00 6.17 15.03
C GLN A 39 -5.41 6.41 14.50
N LEU A 40 -5.54 6.60 13.18
CA LEU A 40 -6.81 6.64 12.45
C LEU A 40 -6.92 5.43 11.52
N ARG A 41 -8.05 4.73 11.60
CA ARG A 41 -8.37 3.64 10.67
C ARG A 41 -9.04 4.20 9.43
N MET A 42 -8.57 3.74 8.26
CA MET A 42 -8.98 4.23 6.95
C MET A 42 -9.50 3.05 6.11
N ARG A 43 -10.80 3.06 5.76
CA ARG A 43 -11.45 1.98 5.02
C ARG A 43 -11.95 2.44 3.65
N PRO A 44 -12.04 1.53 2.65
CA PRO A 44 -12.45 1.90 1.30
C PRO A 44 -13.96 2.17 1.14
N ASP A 45 -14.81 1.70 2.08
CA ASP A 45 -16.26 1.63 1.90
C ASP A 45 -16.94 2.97 1.63
N ARG A 46 -16.39 4.05 2.18
CA ARG A 46 -16.93 5.42 2.03
C ARG A 46 -15.91 6.41 1.48
N ALA A 47 -14.85 5.92 0.87
CA ALA A 47 -13.86 6.71 0.18
C ALA A 47 -14.46 7.36 -1.09
N VAL A 48 -13.81 8.40 -1.58
CA VAL A 48 -14.18 8.99 -2.87
C VAL A 48 -13.86 7.99 -3.97
N GLU A 49 -14.83 7.68 -4.80
CA GLU A 49 -14.66 6.79 -5.96
C GLU A 49 -14.56 7.62 -7.24
N LYS A 50 -13.48 7.46 -7.98
CA LYS A 50 -13.33 8.06 -9.31
C LYS A 50 -12.42 7.22 -10.22
N TYR A 51 -12.66 7.26 -11.51
CA TYR A 51 -11.70 6.77 -12.48
C TYR A 51 -10.53 7.75 -12.55
N GLN A 52 -9.31 7.24 -12.30
CA GLN A 52 -8.11 8.04 -12.32
C GLN A 52 -7.06 7.40 -13.21
N PHE A 53 -6.59 8.13 -14.22
CA PHE A 53 -5.44 7.74 -15.00
C PHE A 53 -4.16 8.02 -14.19
N ILE A 54 -3.46 6.96 -13.86
CA ILE A 54 -2.15 7.02 -13.21
C ILE A 54 -1.16 6.32 -14.13
N SER A 55 -0.17 7.06 -14.64
CA SER A 55 0.85 6.51 -15.52
C SER A 55 1.51 5.28 -14.89
N ASN A 56 1.75 4.26 -15.71
CA ASN A 56 2.38 3.02 -15.26
C ASN A 56 1.63 2.30 -14.10
N ASN A 57 0.33 2.56 -13.99
CA ASN A 57 -0.60 1.84 -13.13
C ASN A 57 -1.75 1.29 -13.98
N ASP A 58 -2.44 0.28 -13.46
CA ASP A 58 -3.66 -0.19 -14.09
C ASP A 58 -4.74 0.89 -13.97
N GLU A 59 -5.39 1.19 -15.09
CA GLU A 59 -6.58 2.02 -15.09
C GLU A 59 -7.68 1.33 -14.29
N SER A 60 -8.27 2.07 -13.37
CA SER A 60 -9.36 1.51 -12.57
C SER A 60 -10.11 2.59 -11.81
N LEU A 61 -11.28 2.22 -11.32
CA LEU A 61 -11.97 2.95 -10.27
C LEU A 61 -11.08 2.95 -9.02
N LYS A 62 -10.62 4.11 -8.59
CA LYS A 62 -9.84 4.29 -7.37
C LYS A 62 -10.74 4.74 -6.23
N ARG A 63 -10.48 4.19 -5.05
CA ARG A 63 -11.03 4.67 -3.78
C ARG A 63 -9.97 5.48 -3.09
N ILE A 64 -10.27 6.73 -2.75
CA ILE A 64 -9.30 7.72 -2.30
C ILE A 64 -9.73 8.26 -0.95
N ALA A 65 -8.82 8.26 0.02
CA ALA A 65 -9.07 8.76 1.36
C ALA A 65 -8.96 10.28 1.45
N PHE A 66 -7.83 10.84 1.01
CA PHE A 66 -7.59 12.27 0.92
C PHE A 66 -7.60 12.68 -0.55
N ASP A 67 -8.76 13.11 -1.04
CA ASP A 67 -8.95 13.57 -2.42
C ASP A 67 -8.97 15.11 -2.45
N LEU A 68 -7.86 15.70 -2.91
CA LEU A 68 -7.70 17.15 -3.05
C LEU A 68 -7.79 17.51 -4.53
N VAL A 69 -8.79 18.31 -4.90
CA VAL A 69 -8.99 18.77 -6.27
C VAL A 69 -9.07 20.29 -6.30
N GLY A 70 -8.21 20.93 -7.08
CA GLY A 70 -8.20 22.37 -7.27
C GLY A 70 -7.86 23.19 -6.02
N MET A 71 -7.35 22.55 -4.97
CA MET A 71 -7.00 23.24 -3.72
C MET A 71 -5.72 24.07 -3.87
N ARG A 72 -5.67 25.21 -3.17
CA ARG A 72 -4.55 26.15 -3.22
C ARG A 72 -4.16 26.62 -1.83
N ASP A 73 -2.85 26.83 -1.62
CA ASP A 73 -2.29 27.39 -0.38
C ASP A 73 -2.77 26.61 0.87
N PHE A 74 -2.72 25.27 0.82
CA PHE A 74 -3.32 24.43 1.84
C PHE A 74 -2.32 23.44 2.46
N GLU A 75 -2.40 23.28 3.77
CA GLU A 75 -1.57 22.34 4.53
C GLU A 75 -2.41 21.24 5.20
N ILE A 76 -2.00 19.98 5.03
CA ILE A 76 -2.43 18.86 5.89
C ILE A 76 -1.30 18.62 6.89
N ASP A 77 -1.55 18.96 8.14
CA ASP A 77 -0.66 18.69 9.26
C ASP A 77 -1.08 17.40 9.94
N GLY A 78 -0.27 16.38 9.78
CA GLY A 78 -0.51 15.07 10.38
C GLY A 78 -0.44 15.05 11.89
N ASN A 79 0.31 16.00 12.52
CA ASN A 79 0.45 16.06 13.98
C ASN A 79 0.83 14.70 14.60
N GLY A 80 1.73 13.95 13.94
CA GLY A 80 2.16 12.62 14.34
C GLY A 80 1.12 11.52 14.16
N THR A 81 0.04 11.75 13.39
CA THR A 81 -1.00 10.74 13.15
C THR A 81 -0.47 9.56 12.33
N GLU A 82 -0.79 8.35 12.78
CA GLU A 82 -0.68 7.13 11.99
C GLU A 82 -1.98 6.87 11.24
N LEU A 83 -1.94 6.86 9.91
CA LEU A 83 -3.04 6.48 9.03
C LEU A 83 -2.92 4.99 8.71
N LEU A 84 -3.76 4.16 9.34
CA LEU A 84 -3.76 2.71 9.14
C LEU A 84 -4.87 2.31 8.16
N PHE A 85 -4.46 1.98 6.95
CA PHE A 85 -5.36 1.62 5.84
C PHE A 85 -5.69 0.12 5.84
N THR A 86 -6.87 -0.21 5.32
CA THR A 86 -7.32 -1.60 5.10
C THR A 86 -7.88 -1.72 3.69
N GLY A 87 -7.51 -2.79 2.96
CA GLY A 87 -8.05 -3.07 1.62
C GLY A 87 -7.53 -2.15 0.52
N PHE A 88 -8.26 -2.09 -0.58
CA PHE A 88 -7.86 -1.36 -1.79
C PHE A 88 -8.31 0.10 -1.73
N ILE A 89 -7.48 0.95 -1.15
CA ILE A 89 -7.70 2.39 -1.00
C ILE A 89 -6.38 3.15 -1.21
N SER A 90 -6.43 4.27 -1.93
CA SER A 90 -5.29 5.18 -2.14
C SER A 90 -5.27 6.23 -1.03
N PRO A 91 -4.14 6.40 -0.32
CA PRO A 91 -4.02 7.39 0.73
C PRO A 91 -4.29 8.82 0.26
N PHE A 92 -3.52 9.31 -0.71
CA PHE A 92 -3.59 10.70 -1.17
C PHE A 92 -3.71 10.80 -2.69
N SER A 93 -4.61 11.65 -3.16
CA SER A 93 -4.70 12.10 -4.54
C SER A 93 -4.81 13.62 -4.58
N LEU A 94 -3.89 14.26 -5.28
CA LEU A 94 -3.86 15.70 -5.53
C LEU A 94 -4.00 15.93 -7.03
N GLU A 95 -4.99 16.73 -7.44
CA GLU A 95 -5.30 17.00 -8.83
C GLU A 95 -5.56 18.49 -9.04
N ASP A 96 -4.88 19.12 -9.99
CA ASP A 96 -4.94 20.57 -10.26
C ASP A 96 -4.72 21.43 -9.00
N CYS A 97 -3.80 21.02 -8.12
CA CYS A 97 -3.52 21.70 -6.86
C CYS A 97 -2.29 22.62 -6.95
N GLU A 98 -2.27 23.69 -6.13
CA GLU A 98 -1.15 24.63 -6.05
C GLU A 98 -0.76 24.96 -4.61
N ASN A 99 0.55 24.94 -4.30
CA ASN A 99 1.10 25.24 -2.97
C ASN A 99 0.50 24.36 -1.86
N ILE A 100 0.58 23.05 -2.02
CA ILE A 100 0.07 22.08 -1.03
C ILE A 100 1.21 21.52 -0.21
N THR A 101 1.03 21.45 1.10
CA THR A 101 1.95 20.74 2.01
C THR A 101 1.24 19.61 2.72
N VAL A 102 1.83 18.41 2.69
CA VAL A 102 1.44 17.27 3.54
C VAL A 102 2.63 16.92 4.41
N ARG A 103 2.42 16.89 5.73
CA ARG A 103 3.54 16.65 6.64
C ARG A 103 3.17 15.93 7.93
N ASP A 104 4.21 15.41 8.62
CA ASP A 104 4.17 14.89 9.98
C ASP A 104 3.12 13.79 10.19
N LEU A 105 3.19 12.74 9.37
CA LEU A 105 2.30 11.58 9.47
C LEU A 105 2.99 10.26 9.06
N THR A 106 2.36 9.18 9.43
CA THR A 106 2.74 7.82 9.03
C THR A 106 1.61 7.17 8.25
N ILE A 107 1.94 6.49 7.16
CA ILE A 107 1.03 5.69 6.34
C ILE A 107 1.43 4.23 6.46
N ASP A 108 0.51 3.38 6.86
CA ASP A 108 0.69 1.93 6.86
C ASP A 108 -0.62 1.21 6.50
N PHE A 109 -0.53 -0.09 6.24
CA PHE A 109 -1.66 -0.94 5.95
C PHE A 109 -1.73 -2.11 6.96
N THR A 110 -2.93 -2.52 7.31
CA THR A 110 -3.15 -3.70 8.17
C THR A 110 -2.58 -4.94 7.52
N ARG A 111 -2.74 -5.08 6.20
CA ARG A 111 -2.19 -6.13 5.34
C ARG A 111 -1.51 -5.52 4.13
N THR A 112 -0.34 -6.02 3.77
CA THR A 112 0.36 -5.58 2.54
C THR A 112 -0.28 -6.17 1.28
N PHE A 113 -0.12 -5.50 0.15
CA PHE A 113 -0.57 -6.01 -1.16
C PHE A 113 0.26 -7.20 -1.63
N ASN A 114 1.55 -7.26 -1.28
CA ASN A 114 2.35 -8.47 -1.37
C ASN A 114 1.96 -9.44 -0.26
N SER A 115 2.17 -10.73 -0.47
CA SER A 115 2.04 -11.73 0.59
C SER A 115 3.39 -12.38 0.80
N GLU A 116 3.77 -12.61 2.05
CA GLU A 116 5.10 -13.07 2.42
C GLU A 116 4.99 -14.28 3.34
N GLY A 117 5.82 -15.30 3.12
CA GLY A 117 5.84 -16.49 3.97
C GLY A 117 7.22 -17.12 4.03
N THR A 118 7.52 -17.77 5.16
CA THR A 118 8.80 -18.44 5.39
C THR A 118 8.82 -19.82 4.74
N VAL A 119 9.85 -20.11 3.98
CA VAL A 119 10.11 -21.46 3.43
C VAL A 119 10.55 -22.35 4.58
N VAL A 120 9.73 -23.32 4.96
CA VAL A 120 10.01 -24.22 6.10
C VAL A 120 10.49 -25.61 5.65
N ALA A 121 10.16 -26.03 4.43
CA ALA A 121 10.65 -27.28 3.85
C ALA A 121 10.66 -27.21 2.32
N LYS A 122 11.43 -28.08 1.69
CA LYS A 122 11.46 -28.24 0.23
C LYS A 122 11.74 -29.66 -0.20
N GLY A 123 11.32 -30.00 -1.42
CA GLY A 123 11.62 -31.27 -2.07
C GLY A 123 11.64 -31.12 -3.58
N ASP A 124 11.65 -32.25 -4.29
CA ASP A 124 11.63 -32.23 -5.75
C ASP A 124 10.27 -31.73 -6.24
N GLY A 125 10.30 -30.53 -6.84
CA GLY A 125 9.11 -29.89 -7.42
C GLY A 125 8.13 -29.25 -6.43
N TRP A 126 8.53 -29.01 -5.18
CA TRP A 126 7.68 -28.32 -4.21
C TRP A 126 8.44 -27.51 -3.15
N LEU A 127 7.80 -26.48 -2.64
CA LEU A 127 8.19 -25.74 -1.43
C LEU A 127 7.04 -25.73 -0.43
N GLU A 128 7.32 -25.92 0.86
CA GLU A 128 6.37 -25.72 1.93
C GLU A 128 6.63 -24.38 2.60
N ILE A 129 5.57 -23.57 2.73
CA ILE A 129 5.63 -22.18 3.19
C ILE A 129 4.67 -22.02 4.36
N GLU A 130 5.18 -21.41 5.44
CA GLU A 130 4.42 -20.95 6.58
C GLU A 130 4.09 -19.46 6.37
N PHE A 131 2.80 -19.12 6.36
CA PHE A 131 2.36 -17.73 6.24
C PHE A 131 1.94 -17.18 7.60
N PRO A 132 2.35 -15.93 7.96
CA PRO A 132 1.80 -15.20 9.08
C PRO A 132 0.27 -15.05 8.99
N GLU A 133 -0.37 -14.85 10.15
CA GLU A 133 -1.84 -14.70 10.26
C GLU A 133 -2.42 -13.56 9.39
N ASP A 134 -1.63 -12.53 9.10
CA ASP A 134 -2.03 -11.43 8.23
C ASP A 134 -2.29 -11.87 6.77
N TYR A 135 -1.75 -13.03 6.35
CA TYR A 135 -1.86 -13.53 4.98
C TYR A 135 -2.72 -14.80 4.93
N LEU A 136 -4.04 -14.62 5.09
CA LEU A 136 -4.97 -15.76 5.00
C LEU A 136 -4.90 -16.40 3.62
N CYS A 137 -4.85 -17.74 3.60
CA CYS A 137 -4.69 -18.53 2.39
C CYS A 137 -5.82 -19.55 2.24
N ASP A 138 -6.36 -19.62 1.02
CA ASP A 138 -7.28 -20.67 0.57
C ASP A 138 -6.68 -21.42 -0.60
N ILE A 139 -7.06 -22.69 -0.76
CA ILE A 139 -6.84 -23.47 -1.98
C ILE A 139 -8.14 -23.50 -2.76
N VAL A 140 -8.13 -22.87 -3.93
CA VAL A 140 -9.30 -22.79 -4.81
C VAL A 140 -8.95 -23.41 -6.16
N ASN A 141 -9.70 -24.43 -6.58
CA ASN A 141 -9.43 -25.20 -7.81
C ASN A 141 -7.96 -25.69 -7.88
N GLY A 142 -7.41 -26.16 -6.74
CA GLY A 142 -6.03 -26.64 -6.65
C GLY A 142 -4.95 -25.55 -6.73
N CYS A 143 -5.31 -24.27 -6.64
CA CYS A 143 -4.37 -23.14 -6.67
C CYS A 143 -4.44 -22.29 -5.40
N LEU A 144 -3.32 -21.69 -5.04
CA LEU A 144 -3.21 -20.74 -3.93
C LEU A 144 -3.97 -19.45 -4.23
N ARG A 145 -4.72 -18.98 -3.22
CA ARG A 145 -5.38 -17.67 -3.21
C ARG A 145 -5.18 -16.98 -1.87
N PHE A 146 -4.74 -15.73 -1.90
CA PHE A 146 -4.64 -14.88 -0.72
C PHE A 146 -5.87 -14.00 -0.54
N ARG A 147 -6.25 -13.78 0.71
CA ARG A 147 -7.33 -12.85 1.08
C ARG A 147 -7.06 -12.18 2.43
N ASP A 148 -7.85 -11.16 2.76
CA ASP A 148 -7.94 -10.62 4.11
C ASP A 148 -9.09 -11.25 4.92
N ALA A 149 -9.32 -10.75 6.13
CA ALA A 149 -10.36 -11.23 7.03
C ALA A 149 -11.79 -10.88 6.51
N GLU A 150 -11.91 -9.80 5.74
CA GLU A 150 -13.14 -9.37 5.09
C GLU A 150 -13.44 -10.16 3.79
N GLY A 151 -12.52 -11.01 3.34
CA GLY A 151 -12.65 -11.83 2.14
C GLY A 151 -12.16 -11.16 0.85
N THR A 152 -11.55 -9.97 0.94
CA THR A 152 -10.94 -9.30 -0.21
C THR A 152 -9.77 -10.12 -0.73
N VAL A 153 -9.78 -10.44 -2.02
CA VAL A 153 -8.73 -11.23 -2.66
C VAL A 153 -7.55 -10.35 -3.04
N TYR A 154 -6.33 -10.81 -2.74
CA TYR A 154 -5.07 -10.15 -3.08
C TYR A 154 -4.35 -10.95 -4.18
N PRO A 155 -4.52 -10.59 -5.46
CA PRO A 155 -3.88 -11.29 -6.57
C PRO A 155 -2.38 -11.04 -6.60
N PHE A 156 -1.63 -12.06 -7.03
CA PHE A 156 -0.18 -11.99 -7.19
C PHE A 156 0.23 -12.44 -8.61
N SER A 157 1.40 -11.99 -9.08
CA SER A 157 1.89 -12.27 -10.43
C SER A 157 3.27 -12.87 -10.51
N ASN A 158 4.03 -12.80 -9.44
CA ASN A 158 5.39 -13.32 -9.37
C ASN A 158 5.78 -13.77 -7.96
N LEU A 159 6.87 -14.51 -7.87
CA LEU A 159 7.48 -14.91 -6.61
C LEU A 159 8.96 -14.51 -6.63
N LEU A 160 9.46 -13.97 -5.52
CA LEU A 160 10.87 -13.65 -5.34
C LEU A 160 11.32 -14.06 -3.93
N GLU A 161 12.47 -14.72 -3.86
CA GLU A 161 13.09 -15.14 -2.59
C GLU A 161 13.89 -13.99 -1.97
N PHE A 162 13.70 -13.78 -0.66
CA PHE A 162 14.45 -12.85 0.16
C PHE A 162 15.25 -13.60 1.23
N ASP A 163 16.50 -13.21 1.41
CA ASP A 163 17.31 -13.62 2.56
C ASP A 163 16.71 -13.02 3.84
N ALA A 164 16.27 -13.90 4.75
CA ALA A 164 15.58 -13.48 5.98
C ALA A 164 16.49 -12.72 6.96
N VAL A 165 17.79 -12.99 6.93
CA VAL A 165 18.79 -12.38 7.82
C VAL A 165 19.25 -11.03 7.26
N ARG A 166 19.62 -11.00 5.98
CA ARG A 166 20.14 -9.79 5.31
C ARG A 166 19.04 -8.82 4.89
N ARG A 167 17.79 -9.32 4.79
CA ARG A 167 16.59 -8.56 4.41
C ARG A 167 16.71 -7.91 3.04
N GLU A 168 17.23 -8.66 2.10
CA GLU A 168 17.42 -8.27 0.70
C GLU A 168 17.06 -9.46 -0.21
N PRO A 169 16.85 -9.30 -1.54
CA PRO A 169 16.70 -10.42 -2.45
C PRO A 169 17.83 -11.44 -2.26
N ALA A 170 17.50 -12.72 -2.19
CA ALA A 170 18.48 -13.76 -1.96
C ALA A 170 19.51 -13.82 -3.10
N PHE A 171 20.72 -14.24 -2.79
CA PHE A 171 21.78 -14.32 -3.80
C PHE A 171 21.38 -15.24 -4.96
N ARG A 172 21.40 -14.73 -6.18
CA ARG A 172 20.95 -15.41 -7.40
C ARG A 172 19.48 -15.84 -7.37
N ALA A 173 18.63 -15.16 -6.59
CA ALA A 173 17.19 -15.39 -6.63
C ALA A 173 16.65 -15.18 -8.06
N THR A 174 15.73 -16.04 -8.45
CA THR A 174 14.99 -15.90 -9.70
C THR A 174 13.67 -15.22 -9.43
N ASP A 175 13.30 -14.26 -10.27
CA ASP A 175 11.96 -13.67 -10.26
C ASP A 175 11.02 -14.58 -11.09
N TYR A 176 10.19 -15.36 -10.40
CA TYR A 176 9.31 -16.36 -11.01
C TYR A 176 7.99 -15.73 -11.43
N TRP A 177 7.89 -15.33 -12.67
CA TRP A 177 6.65 -14.81 -13.23
C TRP A 177 5.61 -15.90 -13.48
N LEU A 178 4.32 -15.57 -13.22
CA LEU A 178 3.18 -16.45 -13.36
C LEU A 178 2.31 -15.99 -14.52
N SER A 179 2.32 -16.73 -15.63
CA SER A 179 1.55 -16.37 -16.85
C SER A 179 0.06 -16.22 -16.59
N ASN A 180 -0.51 -17.04 -15.69
CA ASN A 180 -1.93 -17.03 -15.36
C ASN A 180 -2.25 -16.44 -13.98
N ARG A 181 -1.27 -15.80 -13.32
CA ARG A 181 -1.43 -15.26 -11.96
C ARG A 181 -1.94 -16.30 -10.94
N THR A 182 -1.61 -17.56 -11.16
CA THR A 182 -2.00 -18.70 -10.30
C THR A 182 -0.83 -19.63 -10.12
N ILE A 183 -0.79 -20.35 -9.01
CA ILE A 183 0.20 -21.37 -8.74
C ILE A 183 -0.47 -22.58 -8.07
N PRO A 184 -0.24 -23.82 -8.56
CA PRO A 184 -0.77 -25.03 -7.92
C PRO A 184 -0.25 -25.15 -6.50
N ALA A 185 -1.16 -25.49 -5.58
CA ALA A 185 -0.80 -25.63 -4.17
C ALA A 185 -1.78 -26.54 -3.43
N GLU A 186 -1.34 -27.07 -2.30
CA GLU A 186 -2.13 -27.84 -1.37
C GLU A 186 -1.91 -27.37 0.07
N LYS A 187 -2.90 -27.62 0.94
CA LYS A 187 -2.79 -27.33 2.36
C LYS A 187 -2.24 -28.57 3.08
N CYS A 188 -1.16 -28.38 3.83
CA CYS A 188 -0.55 -29.44 4.64
C CYS A 188 -1.33 -29.69 5.94
N ALA A 189 -1.13 -30.86 6.57
CA ALA A 189 -1.78 -31.22 7.83
C ALA A 189 -1.41 -30.27 9.00
N ASN A 190 -0.24 -29.65 8.97
CA ASN A 190 0.24 -28.66 9.94
C ASN A 190 -0.31 -27.24 9.69
N GLY A 191 -1.11 -27.05 8.63
CA GLY A 191 -1.66 -25.76 8.25
C GLY A 191 -0.85 -24.98 7.23
N ASN A 192 0.40 -25.35 6.97
CA ASN A 192 1.26 -24.73 5.96
C ASN A 192 0.71 -24.96 4.54
N ILE A 193 1.24 -24.19 3.61
CA ILE A 193 0.91 -24.30 2.18
C ILE A 193 2.09 -24.91 1.43
N ARG A 194 1.84 -25.98 0.69
CA ARG A 194 2.81 -26.55 -0.22
C ARG A 194 2.55 -26.08 -1.63
N ILE A 195 3.51 -25.34 -2.19
CA ILE A 195 3.50 -24.88 -3.58
C ILE A 195 4.07 -25.98 -4.47
N LEU A 196 3.36 -26.30 -5.55
CA LEU A 196 3.69 -27.38 -6.47
C LEU A 196 4.20 -26.79 -7.79
N ARG A 197 5.54 -26.64 -7.91
CA ARG A 197 6.17 -26.10 -9.12
C ARG A 197 7.62 -26.56 -9.25
N LYS A 198 7.93 -27.29 -10.33
CA LYS A 198 9.20 -27.98 -10.53
C LYS A 198 10.43 -27.06 -10.67
N ASP A 199 10.25 -25.87 -11.25
CA ASP A 199 11.33 -24.91 -11.45
C ASP A 199 11.54 -23.97 -10.25
N LEU A 200 10.68 -24.04 -9.22
CA LEU A 200 10.76 -23.20 -8.05
C LEU A 200 11.79 -23.74 -7.06
N THR A 201 12.77 -22.93 -6.74
CA THR A 201 13.80 -23.24 -5.74
C THR A 201 13.89 -22.13 -4.73
N ALA A 202 14.15 -22.47 -3.48
CA ALA A 202 14.43 -21.51 -2.40
C ALA A 202 15.25 -22.16 -1.29
N THR A 203 15.77 -21.34 -0.40
CA THR A 203 16.49 -21.77 0.79
C THR A 203 15.53 -21.87 1.97
N VAL A 204 15.57 -22.98 2.70
CA VAL A 204 14.79 -23.12 3.93
C VAL A 204 15.25 -22.07 4.95
N GLY A 205 14.30 -21.38 5.56
CA GLY A 205 14.51 -20.23 6.46
C GLY A 205 14.43 -18.87 5.76
N ASN A 206 14.48 -18.81 4.44
CA ASN A 206 14.26 -17.58 3.68
C ASN A 206 12.77 -17.25 3.51
N VAL A 207 12.47 -16.04 3.11
CA VAL A 207 11.11 -15.56 2.88
C VAL A 207 10.80 -15.56 1.39
N MET A 208 9.69 -16.19 1.01
CA MET A 208 9.14 -16.10 -0.33
C MET A 208 8.10 -14.99 -0.37
N VAL A 209 8.34 -13.99 -1.22
CA VAL A 209 7.42 -12.88 -1.46
C VAL A 209 6.61 -13.16 -2.71
N PHE A 210 5.30 -13.13 -2.58
CA PHE A 210 4.33 -13.19 -3.67
C PHE A 210 3.97 -11.76 -4.04
N GLY A 211 4.54 -11.27 -5.13
CA GLY A 211 4.42 -9.88 -5.58
C GLY A 211 3.02 -9.58 -6.08
N ALA A 212 2.47 -8.42 -5.68
CA ALA A 212 1.14 -7.95 -6.09
C ALA A 212 0.98 -7.97 -7.62
N ALA A 213 -0.19 -8.44 -8.10
CA ALA A 213 -0.43 -8.61 -9.53
C ALA A 213 -0.53 -7.29 -10.31
N ALA A 214 -0.71 -6.17 -9.62
CA ALA A 214 -0.82 -4.84 -10.22
C ALA A 214 -0.42 -3.74 -9.22
N ARG A 215 -0.25 -2.53 -9.74
CA ARG A 215 0.03 -1.32 -8.96
C ARG A 215 -1.28 -0.62 -8.66
N TYR A 216 -2.00 -1.11 -7.65
CA TYR A 216 -3.39 -0.70 -7.40
C TYR A 216 -3.52 0.71 -6.81
N ASN A 217 -2.77 1.00 -5.74
CA ASN A 217 -3.00 2.15 -4.88
C ASN A 217 -1.67 2.80 -4.48
N PRO A 218 -1.16 3.77 -5.25
CA PRO A 218 -0.01 4.59 -4.85
C PRO A 218 -0.25 5.31 -3.52
N GLY A 219 0.84 5.62 -2.80
CA GLY A 219 0.77 6.38 -1.56
C GLY A 219 0.32 7.82 -1.79
N PHE A 220 0.98 8.48 -2.75
CA PHE A 220 0.64 9.83 -3.22
C PHE A 220 0.56 9.85 -4.75
N THR A 221 -0.56 10.32 -5.27
CA THR A 221 -0.75 10.62 -6.69
C THR A 221 -0.88 12.11 -6.89
N LEU A 222 0.00 12.70 -7.70
CA LEU A 222 0.00 14.12 -8.05
C LEU A 222 -0.25 14.24 -9.55
N ALA A 223 -1.29 14.95 -9.96
CA ALA A 223 -1.60 15.20 -11.35
C ALA A 223 -1.85 16.71 -11.58
N ASP A 224 -1.15 17.30 -12.54
CA ASP A 224 -1.31 18.69 -12.94
C ASP A 224 -1.12 19.68 -11.76
N CYS A 225 -0.22 19.35 -10.82
CA CYS A 225 0.03 20.14 -9.61
C CYS A 225 1.25 21.03 -9.73
N ARG A 226 1.29 22.09 -8.90
CA ARG A 226 2.44 22.96 -8.75
C ARG A 226 2.74 23.29 -7.29
N GLY A 227 4.03 23.23 -6.89
CA GLY A 227 4.44 23.61 -5.53
C GLY A 227 3.92 22.64 -4.47
N VAL A 228 4.12 21.32 -4.66
CA VAL A 228 3.70 20.32 -3.67
C VAL A 228 4.87 19.92 -2.80
N ALA A 229 4.71 19.99 -1.49
CA ALA A 229 5.69 19.56 -0.51
C ALA A 229 5.17 18.38 0.33
N ILE A 230 5.93 17.28 0.36
CA ILE A 230 5.69 16.14 1.26
C ILE A 230 6.87 16.08 2.22
N ARG A 231 6.62 16.29 3.53
CA ARG A 231 7.66 16.49 4.52
C ARG A 231 7.44 15.66 5.77
N ASP A 232 8.52 15.09 6.32
CA ASP A 232 8.48 14.36 7.60
C ASP A 232 7.37 13.27 7.59
N VAL A 233 7.33 12.44 6.52
CA VAL A 233 6.34 11.38 6.30
C VAL A 233 7.01 10.01 6.29
N ASN A 234 6.45 9.07 7.07
CA ASN A 234 6.82 7.66 6.99
C ASN A 234 5.77 6.92 6.13
N LEU A 235 6.20 6.31 5.05
CA LEU A 235 5.36 5.47 4.20
C LEU A 235 5.83 4.02 4.32
N TYR A 236 5.18 3.25 5.18
CA TYR A 236 5.56 1.86 5.45
C TYR A 236 4.97 0.89 4.45
N HIS A 237 3.82 1.20 3.88
CA HIS A 237 3.22 0.41 2.80
C HIS A 237 2.28 1.22 1.92
N CYS A 238 2.23 0.85 0.64
CA CYS A 238 1.14 1.16 -0.30
C CYS A 238 1.13 0.14 -1.45
N GLY A 239 0.02 0.07 -2.16
CA GLY A 239 -0.18 -0.88 -3.26
C GLY A 239 0.28 -0.37 -4.63
N GLY A 240 1.26 0.48 -4.70
CA GLY A 240 1.78 1.07 -5.95
C GLY A 240 3.11 1.76 -5.72
N MET A 241 3.35 2.87 -6.44
CA MET A 241 4.47 3.77 -6.20
C MET A 241 4.27 4.51 -4.87
N GLY A 242 5.37 4.83 -4.20
CA GLY A 242 5.33 5.67 -3.00
C GLY A 242 4.77 7.06 -3.33
N VAL A 243 5.40 7.74 -4.28
CA VAL A 243 4.92 9.00 -4.86
C VAL A 243 4.96 8.89 -6.36
N ILE A 244 3.84 9.13 -7.03
CA ILE A 244 3.80 9.31 -8.48
C ILE A 244 3.29 10.70 -8.83
N ALA A 245 4.07 11.43 -9.63
CA ALA A 245 3.72 12.75 -10.12
C ALA A 245 3.64 12.75 -11.65
N GLN A 246 2.61 13.39 -12.17
CA GLN A 246 2.34 13.51 -13.61
C GLN A 246 2.06 14.96 -13.96
N ARG A 247 2.73 15.48 -15.01
CA ARG A 247 2.54 16.85 -15.51
C ARG A 247 2.56 17.90 -14.40
N SER A 248 3.38 17.66 -13.37
CA SER A 248 3.48 18.49 -12.17
C SER A 248 4.87 19.11 -12.08
N ARG A 249 5.00 20.19 -11.30
CA ARG A 249 6.27 20.92 -11.14
C ARG A 249 6.46 21.45 -9.73
N ASP A 250 7.70 21.80 -9.41
CA ASP A 250 8.08 22.34 -8.10
C ASP A 250 7.68 21.38 -6.96
N ILE A 251 8.11 20.10 -7.04
CA ILE A 251 7.79 19.06 -6.05
C ILE A 251 8.96 18.95 -5.07
N GLU A 252 8.67 19.08 -3.78
CA GLU A 252 9.62 18.87 -2.69
C GLU A 252 9.29 17.59 -1.92
N LEU A 253 10.25 16.68 -1.83
CA LEU A 253 10.19 15.51 -0.94
C LEU A 253 11.31 15.66 0.11
N ARG A 254 10.93 15.90 1.37
CA ARG A 254 11.90 16.08 2.45
C ARG A 254 11.61 15.15 3.60
N LYS A 255 12.60 14.33 3.99
CA LYS A 255 12.45 13.31 5.03
C LYS A 255 11.24 12.40 4.79
N LEU A 256 11.00 12.05 3.54
CA LEU A 256 10.09 10.97 3.19
C LEU A 256 10.83 9.65 3.35
N VAL A 257 10.39 8.82 4.29
CA VAL A 257 10.97 7.52 4.60
C VAL A 257 10.07 6.42 4.04
N ILE A 258 10.59 5.63 3.10
CA ILE A 258 9.86 4.51 2.49
C ILE A 258 10.61 3.23 2.84
N VAL A 259 10.14 2.54 3.86
CA VAL A 259 10.74 1.30 4.39
C VAL A 259 9.64 0.36 4.91
N PRO A 260 9.89 -0.95 5.03
CA PRO A 260 8.95 -1.84 5.70
C PRO A 260 8.67 -1.40 7.14
N SER A 261 7.41 -1.57 7.58
CA SER A 261 6.98 -1.18 8.93
C SER A 261 7.85 -1.83 10.00
N PRO A 262 8.42 -1.04 10.93
CA PRO A 262 9.23 -1.56 12.01
C PRO A 262 8.47 -2.59 12.86
N GLY A 263 9.13 -3.69 13.20
CA GLY A 263 8.59 -4.73 14.09
C GLY A 263 7.57 -5.69 13.48
N LYS A 264 7.13 -5.47 12.23
CA LYS A 264 6.17 -6.37 11.55
C LYS A 264 6.83 -7.49 10.73
N GLY A 265 8.15 -7.56 10.68
CA GLY A 265 8.89 -8.61 9.94
C GLY A 265 8.80 -8.56 8.41
N ARG A 266 8.05 -7.63 7.84
CA ARG A 266 7.81 -7.49 6.39
C ARG A 266 9.11 -7.24 5.61
N MET A 267 9.27 -7.87 4.44
CA MET A 267 10.42 -7.68 3.55
C MET A 267 10.24 -6.51 2.60
N ILE A 268 9.00 -6.25 2.18
CA ILE A 268 8.65 -5.23 1.19
C ILE A 268 7.85 -4.10 1.83
N SER A 269 8.21 -2.84 1.51
CA SER A 269 7.45 -1.65 1.88
C SER A 269 6.30 -1.36 0.89
N ILE A 270 6.65 -1.11 -0.36
CA ILE A 270 5.72 -0.72 -1.43
C ILE A 270 5.82 -1.72 -2.60
N THR A 271 4.87 -1.68 -3.53
CA THR A 271 4.80 -2.68 -4.61
C THR A 271 5.44 -2.22 -5.92
N ALA A 272 5.99 -1.00 -5.97
CA ALA A 272 6.62 -0.42 -7.14
C ALA A 272 7.72 0.60 -6.75
N ASP A 273 7.98 1.62 -7.59
CA ASP A 273 9.02 2.61 -7.37
C ASP A 273 8.77 3.50 -6.14
N ALA A 274 9.82 3.88 -5.42
CA ALA A 274 9.69 4.83 -4.32
C ALA A 274 9.14 6.18 -4.81
N THR A 275 9.67 6.66 -5.94
CA THR A 275 9.20 7.88 -6.61
C THR A 275 9.19 7.68 -8.13
N HIS A 276 8.19 8.24 -8.79
CA HIS A 276 8.03 8.13 -10.24
C HIS A 276 7.50 9.44 -10.82
N TYR A 277 8.25 10.03 -11.77
CA TYR A 277 7.91 11.32 -12.36
C TYR A 277 7.67 11.20 -13.86
N VAL A 278 6.54 11.69 -14.33
CA VAL A 278 6.13 11.63 -15.74
C VAL A 278 5.78 13.03 -16.25
N ASN A 279 6.55 13.53 -17.20
CA ASN A 279 6.39 14.88 -17.75
C ASN A 279 6.36 15.98 -16.66
N CYS A 280 7.23 15.86 -15.67
CA CYS A 280 7.39 16.84 -14.60
C CYS A 280 8.53 17.83 -14.90
N GLY A 281 8.44 19.04 -14.34
CA GLY A 281 9.46 20.10 -14.47
C GLY A 281 9.88 20.70 -13.13
#